data_c5547d7d4568f2e158e8cd6e0225ae68
#
_entry.id   c5547d7d4568f2e158e8cd6e0225ae68
#
_cell.length_a   1.000
_cell.length_b   1.000
_cell.length_c   1.000
_cell.angle_alpha   90.00
_cell.angle_beta   90.00
_cell.angle_gamma   90.00
#
_symmetry.space_group_name_H-M   'P 1'
#
loop_
_entity.id
_entity.type
_entity.pdbx_description
1 polymer ?
#
loop_
_entity_poly.entity_id
_entity_poly.type
_entity_poly.pdbx_seq_one_letter_code
_entity_poly.pdbx_strand_id
1 'polypeptide(L)' 'MGVEYYTNQKGMQIYTGNMMEEKYQGKYRKSYGKNFGICFEPQIFPDAINHPNFPSPILRKGNKYKSKIVMRLRNDFIKF' A
#
# COMPACT_ATOMS: atom_id res chain seq x y z
N MET A 1 -9.90 -1.66 16.11
CA MET A 1 -9.67 -2.49 14.90
C MET A 1 -8.21 -2.41 14.51
N GLY A 2 -7.65 -3.50 14.08
CA GLY A 2 -6.28 -3.53 13.56
C GLY A 2 -6.23 -4.21 12.21
N VAL A 3 -5.14 -4.00 11.50
CA VAL A 3 -4.89 -4.61 10.19
C VAL A 3 -3.53 -5.30 10.21
N GLU A 4 -3.51 -6.56 9.83
CA GLU A 4 -2.28 -7.28 9.53
C GLU A 4 -2.13 -7.38 8.01
N TYR A 5 -0.97 -7.03 7.51
CA TYR A 5 -0.73 -6.96 6.09
C TYR A 5 0.48 -7.82 5.72
N TYR A 6 0.28 -8.78 4.82
CA TYR A 6 1.31 -9.73 4.40
C TYR A 6 1.53 -9.62 2.91
N THR A 7 2.77 -9.59 2.48
CA THR A 7 3.10 -9.51 1.06
C THR A 7 4.45 -10.16 0.79
N ASN A 8 4.61 -10.68 -0.44
CA ASN A 8 5.89 -11.15 -0.95
C ASN A 8 6.65 -10.07 -1.73
N GLN A 9 6.13 -8.85 -1.80
CA GLN A 9 6.86 -7.73 -2.38
C GLN A 9 8.03 -7.31 -1.48
N LYS A 10 9.04 -6.68 -2.07
CA LYS A 10 10.27 -6.31 -1.37
C LYS A 10 10.14 -5.06 -0.52
N GLY A 11 9.19 -4.22 -0.83
CA GLY A 11 8.95 -2.98 -0.10
C GLY A 11 7.47 -2.66 0.03
N MET A 12 7.18 -1.65 0.82
CA MET A 12 5.82 -1.15 1.00
C MET A 12 5.86 0.37 1.16
N GLN A 13 5.10 1.04 0.33
CA GLN A 13 4.82 2.47 0.47
C GLN A 13 3.58 2.63 1.33
N ILE A 14 3.59 3.62 2.23
CA ILE A 14 2.44 3.97 3.04
C ILE A 14 2.05 5.41 2.71
N TYR A 15 0.77 5.60 2.44
CA TYR A 15 0.21 6.91 2.15
C TYR A 15 -0.99 7.16 3.06
N THR A 16 -0.98 8.27 3.78
CA THR A 16 -2.00 8.58 4.79
C THR A 16 -3.01 9.62 4.34
N GLY A 17 -3.12 9.86 3.04
CA GLY A 17 -4.13 10.78 2.51
C GLY A 17 -3.86 12.26 2.75
N ASN A 18 -2.59 12.64 2.91
CA ASN A 18 -2.22 14.03 3.21
C ASN A 18 -2.48 15.01 2.06
N MET A 19 -2.77 14.51 0.86
CA MET A 19 -3.13 15.33 -0.30
C MET A 19 -4.60 15.22 -0.69
N MET A 20 -5.42 14.56 0.12
CA MET A 20 -6.86 14.48 -0.13
C MET A 20 -7.53 15.82 0.14
N GLU A 21 -8.56 16.13 -0.65
CA GLU A 21 -9.32 17.36 -0.58
C GLU A 21 -10.81 17.09 -0.41
N GLU A 22 -11.50 17.89 0.40
CA GLU A 22 -12.93 17.72 0.70
C GLU A 22 -13.88 18.16 -0.43
N LYS A 23 -13.38 18.56 -1.57
CA LYS A 23 -14.21 19.09 -2.66
C LYS A 23 -15.03 18.05 -3.44
N TYR A 24 -14.82 16.75 -3.18
CA TYR A 24 -15.54 15.69 -3.85
C TYR A 24 -16.38 14.91 -2.85
N GLN A 25 -17.61 14.59 -3.23
CA GLN A 25 -18.45 13.71 -2.44
C GLN A 25 -18.10 12.26 -2.69
N GLY A 26 -17.95 11.51 -1.62
CA GLY A 26 -17.77 10.07 -1.65
C GLY A 26 -19.03 9.33 -1.23
N LYS A 27 -18.82 8.16 -0.65
CA LYS A 27 -19.89 7.28 -0.15
C LYS A 27 -20.75 8.00 0.89
N TYR A 28 -22.05 7.74 0.85
CA TYR A 28 -23.02 8.33 1.76
C TYR A 28 -23.05 9.88 1.72
N ARG A 29 -22.69 10.47 0.59
CA ARG A 29 -22.61 11.93 0.41
C ARG A 29 -21.65 12.63 1.38
N LYS A 30 -20.66 11.87 1.88
CA LYS A 30 -19.62 12.41 2.74
C LYS A 30 -18.42 12.84 1.91
N SER A 31 -17.81 13.94 2.31
CA SER A 31 -16.51 14.35 1.77
C SER A 31 -15.39 13.74 2.61
N TYR A 32 -14.29 13.39 1.93
CA TYR A 32 -13.10 12.85 2.58
C TYR A 32 -11.96 13.84 2.42
N GLY A 33 -11.51 14.39 3.52
CA GLY A 33 -10.45 15.38 3.55
C GLY A 33 -9.09 14.77 3.86
N LYS A 34 -8.18 15.66 4.23
CA LYS A 34 -6.81 15.31 4.55
C LYS A 34 -6.76 14.25 5.65
N ASN A 35 -5.99 13.21 5.39
CA ASN A 35 -5.75 12.09 6.33
C ASN A 35 -6.98 11.26 6.68
N PHE A 36 -7.99 11.24 5.81
CA PHE A 36 -9.19 10.42 6.02
C PHE A 36 -9.01 8.96 5.58
N GLY A 37 -7.90 8.63 5.00
CA GLY A 37 -7.64 7.26 4.55
C GLY A 37 -6.18 6.89 4.66
N ILE A 38 -5.91 5.59 4.53
CA ILE A 38 -4.56 5.06 4.51
C ILE A 38 -4.43 4.03 3.39
N CYS A 39 -3.32 4.08 2.66
CA CYS A 39 -2.98 3.11 1.63
C CYS A 39 -1.76 2.32 2.06
N PHE A 40 -1.83 1.01 1.82
CA PHE A 40 -0.69 0.10 1.92
C PHE A 40 -0.35 -0.36 0.51
N GLU A 41 0.82 -0.01 0.02
CA GLU A 41 1.21 -0.18 -1.38
C GLU A 41 2.42 -1.11 -1.47
N PRO A 42 2.21 -2.45 -1.44
CA PRO A 42 3.31 -3.39 -1.62
C PRO A 42 3.87 -3.30 -3.03
N GLN A 43 5.19 -3.19 -3.14
CA GLN A 43 5.81 -2.92 -4.43
C GLN A 43 7.31 -3.19 -4.40
N ILE A 44 7.94 -3.14 -5.55
CA ILE A 44 9.38 -2.95 -5.70
C ILE A 44 9.72 -1.54 -5.23
N PHE A 45 10.93 -1.34 -4.74
CA PHE A 45 11.35 -0.01 -4.27
C PHE A 45 11.23 1.02 -5.41
N PRO A 46 10.69 2.22 -5.11
CA PRO A 46 10.63 3.28 -6.10
C PRO A 46 12.00 3.55 -6.73
N ASP A 47 12.01 3.83 -8.03
CA ASP A 47 13.22 4.13 -8.79
C ASP A 47 14.26 2.99 -8.82
N ALA A 48 13.81 1.76 -8.57
CA ALA A 48 14.71 0.60 -8.45
C ALA A 48 15.53 0.37 -9.72
N ILE A 49 15.01 0.72 -10.89
CA ILE A 49 15.74 0.55 -12.16
C ILE A 49 17.05 1.34 -12.19
N ASN A 50 17.15 2.42 -11.44
CA ASN A 50 18.31 3.29 -11.36
C ASN A 50 19.19 2.99 -10.15
N HIS A 51 18.90 1.97 -9.35
CA HIS A 51 19.63 1.63 -8.15
C HIS A 51 20.07 0.16 -8.19
N PRO A 52 21.28 -0.15 -8.69
CA PRO A 52 21.75 -1.52 -8.83
C PRO A 52 21.81 -2.33 -7.53
N ASN A 53 21.88 -1.65 -6.38
CA ASN A 53 21.89 -2.27 -5.05
C ASN A 53 20.49 -2.65 -4.55
N PHE A 54 19.43 -2.24 -5.25
CA PHE A 54 18.06 -2.65 -4.94
C PHE A 54 17.71 -3.95 -5.63
N PRO A 55 16.70 -4.70 -5.16
CA PRO A 55 16.15 -5.79 -5.92
C PRO A 55 15.72 -5.32 -7.30
N SER A 56 16.03 -6.10 -8.34
CA SER A 56 15.75 -5.69 -9.71
C SER A 56 14.26 -5.63 -10.01
N PRO A 57 13.77 -4.57 -10.68
CA PRO A 57 12.39 -4.49 -11.16
C PRO A 57 12.18 -5.23 -12.48
N ILE A 58 13.23 -5.79 -13.07
CA ILE A 58 13.19 -6.37 -14.43
C ILE A 58 12.61 -7.78 -14.39
N LEU A 59 11.60 -8.02 -15.22
CA LEU A 59 11.08 -9.34 -15.50
C LEU A 59 11.61 -9.79 -16.88
N ARG A 60 12.46 -10.81 -16.89
CA ARG A 60 13.04 -11.31 -18.12
C ARG A 60 12.19 -12.41 -18.72
N LYS A 61 12.30 -12.60 -20.04
CA LYS A 61 11.63 -13.68 -20.75
C LYS A 61 11.93 -15.02 -20.09
N GLY A 62 10.89 -15.83 -19.90
CA GLY A 62 10.99 -17.14 -19.26
C GLY A 62 10.78 -17.10 -17.73
N ASN A 63 10.84 -15.94 -17.13
CA ASN A 63 10.54 -15.77 -15.70
C ASN A 63 9.07 -15.42 -15.48
N LYS A 64 8.57 -15.72 -14.29
CA LYS A 64 7.20 -15.39 -13.89
C LYS A 64 7.22 -14.36 -12.78
N TYR A 65 6.32 -13.39 -12.88
CA TYR A 65 6.01 -12.49 -11.79
C TYR A 65 4.84 -13.04 -10.99
N LYS A 66 5.01 -13.16 -9.67
CA LYS A 66 3.94 -13.56 -8.76
C LYS A 66 3.88 -12.55 -7.61
N SER A 67 2.70 -11.98 -7.41
CA SER A 67 2.45 -11.08 -6.30
C SER A 67 1.33 -11.65 -5.44
N LYS A 68 1.53 -11.64 -4.13
CA LYS A 68 0.53 -12.07 -3.16
C LYS A 68 0.38 -11.00 -2.08
N ILE A 69 -0.84 -10.63 -1.81
CA ILE A 69 -1.20 -9.71 -0.75
C ILE A 69 -2.29 -10.37 0.08
N VAL A 70 -2.09 -10.40 1.39
CA VAL A 70 -3.10 -10.85 2.35
C VAL A 70 -3.33 -9.73 3.33
N MET A 71 -4.57 -9.31 3.47
CA MET A 71 -4.98 -8.33 4.45
C MET A 71 -5.93 -9.00 5.45
N ARG A 72 -5.57 -8.94 6.73
CA ARG A 72 -6.35 -9.52 7.81
C ARG A 72 -6.84 -8.41 8.73
N LEU A 73 -8.14 -8.29 8.84
CA LEU A 73 -8.78 -7.33 9.74
C LEU A 73 -9.00 -7.98 11.10
N ARG A 74 -8.70 -7.27 12.18
CA ARG A 74 -8.83 -7.78 13.54
C ARG A 74 -9.54 -6.78 14.44
N ASN A 75 -10.34 -7.30 15.36
CA ASN A 75 -11.01 -6.51 16.37
C ASN A 75 -10.47 -6.77 17.78
N ASP A 76 -9.48 -7.66 17.92
CA ASP A 76 -8.92 -8.11 19.17
C ASP A 76 -7.61 -7.45 19.59
N PHE A 77 -7.23 -6.37 18.89
CA PHE A 77 -6.07 -5.58 19.29
C PHE A 77 -6.36 -4.81 20.57
N ILE A 78 -5.33 -4.71 21.42
CA ILE A 78 -5.40 -3.97 22.67
C ILE A 78 -5.66 -2.49 22.36
N LYS A 79 -6.64 -1.92 23.05
CA LYS A 79 -6.93 -0.48 22.98
C LYS A 79 -6.17 0.23 24.10
N PHE A 80 -5.47 1.26 23.74
CA PHE A 80 -4.75 2.12 24.69
C PHE A 80 -5.56 3.36 25.03
#